data_bfd3b83eec950161086edd8b9b0e7950
#
_entry.id   bfd3b83eec950161086edd8b9b0e7950
#
_cell.length_a   1.000
_cell.length_b   1.000
_cell.length_c   1.000
_cell.angle_alpha   90.00
_cell.angle_beta   90.00
_cell.angle_gamma   90.00
#
_symmetry.space_group_name_H-M   'P 1'
#
loop_
_entity.id
_entity.type
_entity.pdbx_description
1 polymer ?
#
loop_
_entity_poly.entity_id
_entity_poly.type
_entity_poly.pdbx_seq_one_letter_code
_entity_poly.pdbx_strand_id
1 'polypeptide(L)'
;MESAGSEARAGLSDEARAAFAERLTRVLGADQTLTGPALAAYTPRGRVPVAVARPTYAEGVRAAVALAFEASAAIVPGGAGSRQALGYPPERCDLVISLERLTRVVAYDPADLTITVEAGMTHAALAESLAATRQMLPLDPPLPARATIGGTAATAISGLRGSLYGEPRDLVLGMRVVDVSGQMTRAGGAVVKNSSGYAMRRLYTGSLGALGVITEVSFKLAPAPESEATVIAACPTMQQVWDIATRASQLATRPASVAALSATALPELARLGSYREDEALVAVRLSGVNAAVARAAADLERALPTSGADHIMTLDTAATAHFWASVNDFPALRAGKREALVRISTLPSETTPALDLARDLAQQYDFTLNWLADAQTGTLWARFWAPDATLSASNAAFSGALHATLASLTRRWPQTVLLACPDMYTADIPIWGAETDALPLMREIKQRYDPDHLLNPGRLMGRL
;
A
#
# COMPACT_ATOMS: atom_id res chain seq x y z
N MET A 1 -15.94 -8.35 36.49
CA MET A 1 -16.18 -9.52 35.63
C MET A 1 -15.08 -9.51 34.60
N GLU A 2 -13.90 -9.88 35.10
CA GLU A 2 -12.67 -10.11 34.34
C GLU A 2 -12.57 -11.60 33.99
N SER A 3 -11.85 -11.86 32.91
CA SER A 3 -11.46 -13.19 32.40
C SER A 3 -12.49 -13.94 31.53
N ALA A 4 -12.84 -13.35 30.36
CA ALA A 4 -13.00 -14.17 29.17
C ALA A 4 -11.81 -13.82 28.25
N GLY A 5 -10.61 -14.13 28.76
CA GLY A 5 -9.36 -13.98 28.04
C GLY A 5 -9.28 -15.02 26.94
N SER A 6 -8.81 -14.58 25.83
CA SER A 6 -8.02 -15.18 24.78
C SER A 6 -7.53 -16.62 25.06
N GLU A 7 -8.40 -17.59 25.02
CA GLU A 7 -8.01 -18.92 24.56
C GLU A 7 -7.72 -18.74 23.07
N ALA A 8 -6.46 -18.68 22.70
CA ALA A 8 -6.02 -18.77 21.34
C ALA A 8 -6.67 -20.05 20.77
N ARG A 9 -7.69 -19.87 19.91
CA ARG A 9 -8.43 -21.01 19.36
C ARG A 9 -7.40 -21.92 18.68
N ALA A 10 -7.33 -23.16 19.11
CA ALA A 10 -6.42 -24.16 18.57
C ALA A 10 -6.63 -24.27 17.05
N GLY A 11 -5.54 -24.29 16.29
CA GLY A 11 -5.61 -24.53 14.84
C GLY A 11 -6.19 -25.91 14.55
N LEU A 12 -6.50 -26.17 13.29
CA LEU A 12 -6.97 -27.48 12.84
C LEU A 12 -5.97 -28.59 13.23
N SER A 13 -6.47 -29.73 13.74
CA SER A 13 -5.65 -30.92 13.91
C SER A 13 -5.13 -31.44 12.58
N ASP A 14 -4.07 -32.25 12.57
CA ASP A 14 -3.50 -32.75 11.31
C ASP A 14 -4.50 -33.53 10.47
N GLU A 15 -5.38 -34.31 11.09
CA GLU A 15 -6.47 -35.02 10.42
C GLU A 15 -7.48 -34.05 9.83
N ALA A 16 -7.89 -33.01 10.57
CA ALA A 16 -8.81 -31.99 10.07
C ALA A 16 -8.20 -31.15 8.95
N ARG A 17 -6.88 -30.91 8.97
CA ARG A 17 -6.14 -30.24 7.89
C ARG A 17 -6.20 -31.04 6.60
N ALA A 18 -5.93 -32.35 6.65
CA ALA A 18 -5.99 -33.23 5.48
C ALA A 18 -7.41 -33.27 4.90
N ALA A 19 -8.40 -33.50 5.75
CA ALA A 19 -9.82 -33.54 5.35
C ALA A 19 -10.28 -32.21 4.75
N PHE A 20 -9.85 -31.09 5.30
CA PHE A 20 -10.16 -29.76 4.76
C PHE A 20 -9.58 -29.57 3.36
N ALA A 21 -8.30 -29.89 3.13
CA ALA A 21 -7.65 -29.79 1.82
C ALA A 21 -8.33 -30.67 0.75
N GLU A 22 -8.73 -31.90 1.11
CA GLU A 22 -9.46 -32.79 0.22
C GLU A 22 -10.86 -32.25 -0.14
N ARG A 23 -11.61 -31.76 0.86
CA ARG A 23 -12.91 -31.13 0.63
C ARG A 23 -12.81 -29.91 -0.27
N LEU A 24 -11.80 -29.05 -0.03
CA LEU A 24 -11.55 -27.86 -0.86
C LEU A 24 -11.28 -28.26 -2.32
N THR A 25 -10.41 -29.27 -2.52
CA THR A 25 -10.11 -29.80 -3.85
C THR A 25 -11.35 -30.37 -4.54
N ARG A 26 -12.21 -31.05 -3.82
CA ARG A 26 -13.48 -31.60 -4.36
C ARG A 26 -14.45 -30.50 -4.76
N VAL A 27 -14.50 -29.39 -4.01
CA VAL A 27 -15.43 -28.28 -4.26
C VAL A 27 -14.95 -27.38 -5.42
N LEU A 28 -13.66 -27.03 -5.44
CA LEU A 28 -13.10 -26.09 -6.42
C LEU A 28 -12.52 -26.78 -7.66
N GLY A 29 -12.08 -28.02 -7.54
CA GLY A 29 -11.28 -28.73 -8.55
C GLY A 29 -9.78 -28.61 -8.29
N ALA A 30 -9.02 -29.58 -8.79
CA ALA A 30 -7.58 -29.67 -8.59
C ALA A 30 -6.79 -28.53 -9.30
N ASP A 31 -7.34 -27.95 -10.35
CA ASP A 31 -6.76 -26.82 -11.08
C ASP A 31 -6.88 -25.49 -10.32
N GLN A 32 -7.76 -25.41 -9.33
CA GLN A 32 -8.00 -24.23 -8.48
C GLN A 32 -7.56 -24.43 -7.03
N THR A 33 -6.94 -25.56 -6.70
CA THR A 33 -6.48 -25.87 -5.33
C THR A 33 -5.00 -26.26 -5.36
N LEU A 34 -4.20 -25.65 -4.50
CA LEU A 34 -2.80 -26.04 -4.29
C LEU A 34 -2.63 -26.63 -2.91
N THR A 35 -1.80 -27.68 -2.84
CA THR A 35 -1.36 -28.35 -1.61
C THR A 35 0.11 -28.75 -1.73
N GLY A 36 0.72 -29.22 -0.66
CA GLY A 36 2.10 -29.72 -0.65
C GLY A 36 3.14 -28.64 -0.99
N PRO A 37 4.18 -28.97 -1.78
CA PRO A 37 5.31 -28.06 -2.03
C PRO A 37 4.92 -26.75 -2.71
N ALA A 38 3.83 -26.70 -3.46
CA ALA A 38 3.36 -25.48 -4.13
C ALA A 38 2.93 -24.37 -3.15
N LEU A 39 2.67 -24.71 -1.91
CA LEU A 39 2.29 -23.76 -0.84
C LEU A 39 3.41 -22.77 -0.52
N ALA A 40 4.68 -23.12 -0.79
CA ALA A 40 5.82 -22.26 -0.48
C ALA A 40 5.77 -20.86 -1.12
N ALA A 41 5.09 -20.73 -2.26
CA ALA A 41 4.87 -19.44 -2.94
C ALA A 41 3.78 -18.57 -2.26
N TYR A 42 3.00 -19.13 -1.34
CA TYR A 42 1.84 -18.51 -0.70
C TYR A 42 1.93 -18.54 0.82
N THR A 43 3.05 -18.07 1.36
CA THR A 43 3.33 -18.05 2.80
C THR A 43 3.23 -16.63 3.36
N PRO A 44 2.03 -16.14 3.72
CA PRO A 44 1.90 -14.78 4.25
C PRO A 44 2.70 -14.64 5.55
N ARG A 45 3.72 -13.78 5.52
CA ARG A 45 4.59 -13.52 6.67
C ARG A 45 5.17 -14.80 7.29
N GLY A 46 5.63 -15.73 6.43
CA GLY A 46 6.24 -16.99 6.85
C GLY A 46 5.27 -18.08 7.35
N ARG A 47 3.96 -17.81 7.38
CA ARG A 47 2.96 -18.81 7.77
C ARG A 47 2.59 -19.68 6.58
N VAL A 48 2.85 -20.98 6.69
CA VAL A 48 2.51 -21.97 5.65
C VAL A 48 1.05 -22.37 5.80
N PRO A 49 0.20 -22.16 4.77
CA PRO A 49 -1.21 -22.59 4.83
C PRO A 49 -1.35 -24.11 4.71
N VAL A 50 -2.54 -24.62 4.98
CA VAL A 50 -2.93 -26.02 4.70
C VAL A 50 -3.22 -26.21 3.21
N ALA A 51 -3.87 -25.20 2.61
CA ALA A 51 -4.20 -25.18 1.19
C ALA A 51 -4.27 -23.76 0.66
N VAL A 52 -4.18 -23.61 -0.67
CA VAL A 52 -4.41 -22.37 -1.39
C VAL A 52 -5.55 -22.56 -2.36
N ALA A 53 -6.60 -21.75 -2.25
CA ALA A 53 -7.65 -21.64 -3.25
C ALA A 53 -7.29 -20.55 -4.28
N ARG A 54 -7.37 -20.88 -5.57
CA ARG A 54 -7.13 -19.97 -6.71
C ARG A 54 -8.34 -19.92 -7.63
N PRO A 55 -9.49 -19.45 -7.14
CA PRO A 55 -10.74 -19.44 -7.88
C PRO A 55 -10.65 -18.54 -9.12
N THR A 56 -11.37 -18.92 -10.16
CA THR A 56 -11.49 -18.15 -11.42
C THR A 56 -12.75 -17.30 -11.48
N TYR A 57 -13.64 -17.45 -10.50
CA TYR A 57 -14.91 -16.72 -10.38
C TYR A 57 -15.24 -16.43 -8.92
N ALA A 58 -16.03 -15.40 -8.68
CA ALA A 58 -16.46 -14.99 -7.33
C ALA A 58 -17.22 -16.12 -6.59
N GLU A 59 -17.95 -16.98 -7.31
CA GLU A 59 -18.62 -18.14 -6.73
C GLU A 59 -17.64 -19.15 -6.11
N GLY A 60 -16.47 -19.34 -6.73
CA GLY A 60 -15.41 -20.16 -6.15
C GLY A 60 -14.84 -19.55 -4.88
N VAL A 61 -14.71 -18.21 -4.80
CA VAL A 61 -14.34 -17.52 -3.55
C VAL A 61 -15.39 -17.79 -2.48
N ARG A 62 -16.67 -17.62 -2.80
CA ARG A 62 -17.78 -17.90 -1.89
C ARG A 62 -17.74 -19.33 -1.35
N ALA A 63 -17.54 -20.30 -2.22
CA ALA A 63 -17.49 -21.72 -1.84
C ALA A 63 -16.29 -22.01 -0.92
N ALA A 64 -15.11 -21.44 -1.21
CA ALA A 64 -13.92 -21.60 -0.40
C ALA A 64 -14.09 -20.98 1.01
N VAL A 65 -14.67 -19.76 1.08
CA VAL A 65 -14.95 -19.09 2.37
C VAL A 65 -15.98 -19.89 3.19
N ALA A 66 -17.10 -20.32 2.59
CA ALA A 66 -18.11 -21.11 3.28
C ALA A 66 -17.53 -22.41 3.86
N LEU A 67 -16.68 -23.10 3.08
CA LEU A 67 -16.02 -24.32 3.53
C LEU A 67 -15.05 -24.05 4.70
N ALA A 68 -14.31 -22.92 4.63
CA ALA A 68 -13.41 -22.53 5.70
C ALA A 68 -14.18 -22.14 6.98
N PHE A 69 -15.32 -21.47 6.85
CA PHE A 69 -16.21 -21.14 7.95
C PHE A 69 -16.73 -22.40 8.65
N GLU A 70 -17.25 -23.38 7.90
CA GLU A 70 -17.71 -24.66 8.45
C GLU A 70 -16.60 -25.42 9.20
N ALA A 71 -15.36 -25.33 8.69
CA ALA A 71 -14.21 -25.99 9.30
C ALA A 71 -13.54 -25.16 10.40
N SER A 72 -13.99 -23.95 10.71
CA SER A 72 -13.30 -22.98 11.57
C SER A 72 -11.85 -22.71 11.15
N ALA A 73 -11.58 -22.76 9.84
CA ALA A 73 -10.27 -22.55 9.23
C ALA A 73 -9.99 -21.06 9.03
N ALA A 74 -8.80 -20.59 9.41
CA ALA A 74 -8.40 -19.22 9.27
C ALA A 74 -8.02 -18.90 7.82
N ILE A 75 -8.56 -17.79 7.30
CA ILE A 75 -8.45 -17.35 5.90
C ILE A 75 -7.52 -16.14 5.80
N VAL A 76 -6.56 -16.19 4.89
CA VAL A 76 -5.75 -15.04 4.48
C VAL A 76 -6.03 -14.74 3.00
N PRO A 77 -6.84 -13.70 2.70
CA PRO A 77 -7.06 -13.30 1.31
C PRO A 77 -5.87 -12.52 0.75
N GLY A 78 -5.60 -12.68 -0.54
CA GLY A 78 -4.52 -11.97 -1.22
C GLY A 78 -4.71 -11.90 -2.72
N GLY A 79 -4.09 -10.90 -3.35
CA GLY A 79 -3.82 -10.87 -4.78
C GLY A 79 -2.45 -11.47 -5.07
N ALA A 80 -1.63 -10.79 -5.89
CA ALA A 80 -0.27 -11.25 -6.22
C ALA A 80 0.80 -10.99 -5.12
N GLY A 81 0.39 -10.75 -3.88
CA GLY A 81 1.28 -10.70 -2.71
C GLY A 81 2.17 -9.46 -2.58
N SER A 82 1.96 -8.39 -3.36
CA SER A 82 2.80 -7.19 -3.33
C SER A 82 2.77 -6.43 -1.99
N ARG A 83 1.79 -6.69 -1.11
CA ARG A 83 1.57 -6.02 0.18
C ARG A 83 1.48 -6.97 1.37
N GLN A 84 1.94 -8.20 1.23
CA GLN A 84 1.85 -9.18 2.31
C GLN A 84 2.70 -8.81 3.54
N ALA A 85 3.70 -7.95 3.40
CA ALA A 85 4.52 -7.45 4.50
C ALA A 85 3.78 -6.45 5.42
N LEU A 86 2.65 -5.87 4.99
CA LEU A 86 1.89 -4.91 5.79
C LEU A 86 1.13 -5.61 6.92
N GLY A 87 1.20 -5.04 8.11
CA GLY A 87 0.54 -5.55 9.32
C GLY A 87 1.31 -6.66 10.02
N TYR A 88 0.75 -7.14 11.13
CA TYR A 88 1.35 -8.24 11.87
C TYR A 88 1.32 -9.56 11.08
N PRO A 89 2.22 -10.51 11.37
CA PRO A 89 2.04 -11.88 10.91
C PRO A 89 0.68 -12.43 11.36
N PRO A 90 -0.04 -13.14 10.49
CA PRO A 90 -1.32 -13.73 10.90
C PRO A 90 -1.10 -14.73 12.03
N GLU A 91 -1.98 -14.72 13.02
CA GLU A 91 -1.92 -15.68 14.14
C GLU A 91 -2.13 -17.11 13.65
N ARG A 92 -3.06 -17.27 12.69
CA ARG A 92 -3.37 -18.53 12.02
C ARG A 92 -3.49 -18.29 10.52
N CYS A 93 -3.13 -19.30 9.72
CA CYS A 93 -3.29 -19.31 8.27
C CYS A 93 -3.55 -20.74 7.81
N ASP A 94 -4.81 -21.13 7.72
CA ASP A 94 -5.20 -22.48 7.26
C ASP A 94 -5.48 -22.46 5.74
N LEU A 95 -6.10 -21.38 5.24
CA LEU A 95 -6.41 -21.19 3.84
C LEU A 95 -5.89 -19.85 3.33
N VAL A 96 -5.12 -19.86 2.26
CA VAL A 96 -4.90 -18.65 1.45
C VAL A 96 -5.91 -18.64 0.30
N ILE A 97 -6.63 -17.55 0.12
CA ILE A 97 -7.47 -17.32 -1.08
C ILE A 97 -6.74 -16.34 -1.98
N SER A 98 -6.13 -16.86 -3.05
CA SER A 98 -5.49 -16.03 -4.08
C SER A 98 -6.51 -15.60 -5.12
N LEU A 99 -6.68 -14.29 -5.23
CA LEU A 99 -7.61 -13.66 -6.17
C LEU A 99 -6.95 -13.34 -7.53
N GLU A 100 -5.69 -13.70 -7.73
CA GLU A 100 -4.90 -13.35 -8.91
C GLU A 100 -5.51 -13.76 -10.25
N ARG A 101 -6.42 -14.75 -10.25
CA ARG A 101 -7.13 -15.24 -11.44
C ARG A 101 -8.46 -14.53 -11.71
N LEU A 102 -8.90 -13.65 -10.81
CA LEU A 102 -10.08 -12.81 -10.99
C LEU A 102 -9.66 -11.51 -11.67
N THR A 103 -9.61 -11.47 -13.00
CA THR A 103 -8.99 -10.37 -13.75
C THR A 103 -9.90 -9.73 -14.81
N ARG A 104 -11.20 -10.02 -14.80
CA ARG A 104 -12.13 -9.52 -15.83
C ARG A 104 -12.57 -8.10 -15.56
N VAL A 105 -12.83 -7.35 -16.64
CA VAL A 105 -13.66 -6.15 -16.62
C VAL A 105 -15.12 -6.60 -16.54
N VAL A 106 -15.80 -6.25 -15.45
CA VAL A 106 -17.20 -6.64 -15.18
C VAL A 106 -18.17 -5.67 -15.85
N ALA A 107 -17.87 -4.38 -15.76
CA ALA A 107 -18.65 -3.31 -16.40
C ALA A 107 -17.74 -2.10 -16.67
N TYR A 108 -17.94 -1.43 -17.76
CA TYR A 108 -17.22 -0.21 -18.10
C TYR A 108 -18.14 0.76 -18.82
N ASP A 109 -18.26 1.95 -18.27
CA ASP A 109 -18.98 3.07 -18.88
C ASP A 109 -18.01 4.24 -19.08
N PRO A 110 -17.47 4.41 -20.30
CA PRO A 110 -16.57 5.50 -20.60
C PRO A 110 -17.22 6.88 -20.50
N ALA A 111 -18.52 7.01 -20.74
CA ALA A 111 -19.22 8.28 -20.69
C ALA A 111 -19.36 8.81 -19.25
N ASP A 112 -19.64 7.88 -18.32
CA ASP A 112 -19.76 8.19 -16.89
C ASP A 112 -18.42 8.12 -16.14
N LEU A 113 -17.31 7.81 -16.82
CA LEU A 113 -15.99 7.64 -16.21
C LEU A 113 -16.02 6.62 -15.07
N THR A 114 -16.68 5.49 -15.28
CA THR A 114 -16.78 4.44 -14.26
C THR A 114 -16.38 3.07 -14.80
N ILE A 115 -15.69 2.30 -13.98
CA ILE A 115 -15.33 0.92 -14.29
C ILE A 115 -15.52 0.02 -13.09
N THR A 116 -15.98 -1.20 -13.32
CA THR A 116 -16.02 -2.28 -12.34
C THR A 116 -15.13 -3.41 -12.84
N VAL A 117 -14.16 -3.80 -12.02
CA VAL A 117 -13.21 -4.86 -12.34
C VAL A 117 -13.13 -5.86 -11.20
N GLU A 118 -12.72 -7.09 -11.52
CA GLU A 118 -12.43 -8.11 -10.54
C GLU A 118 -11.15 -7.77 -9.75
N ALA A 119 -11.11 -8.19 -8.49
CA ALA A 119 -10.14 -7.79 -7.50
C ALA A 119 -8.68 -8.21 -7.79
N GLY A 120 -8.49 -9.26 -8.59
CA GLY A 120 -7.18 -9.77 -8.99
C GLY A 120 -6.56 -9.05 -10.18
N MET A 121 -7.30 -8.20 -10.89
CA MET A 121 -6.74 -7.38 -11.97
C MET A 121 -5.61 -6.51 -11.45
N THR A 122 -4.47 -6.45 -12.15
CA THR A 122 -3.36 -5.58 -11.77
C THR A 122 -3.58 -4.15 -12.27
N HIS A 123 -2.94 -3.17 -11.61
CA HIS A 123 -3.01 -1.78 -12.07
C HIS A 123 -2.43 -1.60 -13.47
N ALA A 124 -1.37 -2.34 -13.83
CA ALA A 124 -0.79 -2.29 -15.16
C ALA A 124 -1.78 -2.81 -16.22
N ALA A 125 -2.42 -3.96 -15.99
CA ALA A 125 -3.41 -4.51 -16.91
C ALA A 125 -4.65 -3.60 -17.06
N LEU A 126 -5.09 -2.97 -15.96
CA LEU A 126 -6.17 -1.99 -16.01
C LEU A 126 -5.77 -0.76 -16.83
N ALA A 127 -4.57 -0.21 -16.63
CA ALA A 127 -4.08 0.93 -17.39
C ALA A 127 -4.02 0.61 -18.91
N GLU A 128 -3.58 -0.58 -19.27
CA GLU A 128 -3.56 -1.06 -20.65
C GLU A 128 -4.97 -1.14 -21.25
N SER A 129 -5.94 -1.65 -20.50
CA SER A 129 -7.35 -1.74 -20.95
C SER A 129 -8.03 -0.37 -21.14
N LEU A 130 -7.59 0.66 -20.39
CA LEU A 130 -8.12 2.03 -20.46
C LEU A 130 -7.44 2.92 -21.52
N ALA A 131 -6.29 2.49 -22.05
CA ALA A 131 -5.47 3.31 -22.97
C ALA A 131 -6.23 3.75 -24.21
N ALA A 132 -7.04 2.86 -24.82
CA ALA A 132 -7.81 3.13 -26.04
C ALA A 132 -8.84 4.25 -25.86
N THR A 133 -9.39 4.41 -24.67
CA THR A 133 -10.38 5.45 -24.33
C THR A 133 -9.77 6.71 -23.76
N ARG A 134 -8.43 6.76 -23.64
CA ARG A 134 -7.71 7.88 -23.01
C ARG A 134 -8.24 8.22 -21.62
N GLN A 135 -8.51 7.17 -20.84
CA GLN A 135 -8.91 7.28 -19.45
C GLN A 135 -7.89 6.59 -18.56
N MET A 136 -7.90 6.91 -17.27
CA MET A 136 -7.02 6.32 -16.28
C MET A 136 -7.74 6.13 -14.95
N LEU A 137 -7.33 5.12 -14.18
CA LEU A 137 -7.53 5.09 -12.74
C LEU A 137 -6.36 5.88 -12.12
N PRO A 138 -6.61 7.06 -11.51
CA PRO A 138 -5.53 7.95 -11.06
C PRO A 138 -4.92 7.50 -9.71
N LEU A 139 -4.73 6.20 -9.53
CA LEU A 139 -3.99 5.57 -8.44
C LEU A 139 -2.68 5.02 -9.00
N ASP A 140 -1.59 5.29 -8.29
CA ASP A 140 -0.24 4.90 -8.70
C ASP A 140 0.49 4.11 -7.60
N PRO A 141 -0.06 2.95 -7.18
CA PRO A 141 0.55 2.13 -6.15
C PRO A 141 1.91 1.60 -6.60
N PRO A 142 2.84 1.32 -5.65
CA PRO A 142 4.09 0.65 -5.98
C PRO A 142 3.85 -0.72 -6.63
N LEU A 143 4.76 -1.11 -7.53
CA LEU A 143 4.75 -2.38 -8.25
C LEU A 143 3.44 -2.60 -9.04
N PRO A 144 3.04 -1.71 -9.97
CA PRO A 144 1.73 -1.75 -10.62
C PRO A 144 1.49 -3.05 -11.41
N ALA A 145 2.55 -3.72 -11.87
CA ALA A 145 2.46 -5.03 -12.53
C ALA A 145 2.07 -6.17 -11.58
N ARG A 146 2.20 -5.97 -10.27
CA ARG A 146 1.84 -6.93 -9.22
C ARG A 146 0.75 -6.41 -8.29
N ALA A 147 0.64 -5.11 -8.10
CA ALA A 147 -0.39 -4.50 -7.27
C ALA A 147 -1.77 -4.76 -7.89
N THR A 148 -2.60 -5.54 -7.20
CA THR A 148 -3.96 -5.85 -7.65
C THR A 148 -4.95 -4.81 -7.14
N ILE A 149 -6.02 -4.62 -7.87
CA ILE A 149 -7.11 -3.69 -7.57
C ILE A 149 -7.71 -3.97 -6.18
N GLY A 150 -8.02 -5.22 -5.88
CA GLY A 150 -8.52 -5.64 -4.56
C GLY A 150 -7.49 -5.42 -3.45
N GLY A 151 -6.20 -5.68 -3.74
CA GLY A 151 -5.11 -5.42 -2.80
C GLY A 151 -4.96 -3.94 -2.46
N THR A 152 -5.07 -3.05 -3.45
CA THR A 152 -5.06 -1.59 -3.26
C THR A 152 -6.27 -1.12 -2.44
N ALA A 153 -7.46 -1.62 -2.76
CA ALA A 153 -8.66 -1.31 -1.97
C ALA A 153 -8.54 -1.82 -0.53
N ALA A 154 -8.07 -3.06 -0.34
CA ALA A 154 -7.93 -3.67 1.00
C ALA A 154 -6.87 -2.99 1.87
N THR A 155 -5.78 -2.46 1.29
CA THR A 155 -4.69 -1.81 2.03
C THR A 155 -4.83 -0.29 2.12
N ALA A 156 -5.68 0.31 1.27
CA ALA A 156 -5.79 1.76 1.07
C ALA A 156 -4.44 2.45 0.76
N ILE A 157 -3.48 1.71 0.20
CA ILE A 157 -2.17 2.25 -0.17
C ILE A 157 -2.20 2.68 -1.63
N SER A 158 -1.89 3.95 -1.86
CA SER A 158 -1.70 4.58 -3.17
C SER A 158 -0.31 5.21 -3.25
N GLY A 159 0.02 5.79 -4.41
CA GLY A 159 1.21 6.62 -4.61
C GLY A 159 0.92 8.11 -4.36
N LEU A 160 1.72 8.97 -5.00
CA LEU A 160 1.71 10.41 -4.73
C LEU A 160 0.63 11.19 -5.51
N ARG A 161 -0.07 10.57 -6.46
CA ARG A 161 -1.19 11.22 -7.19
C ARG A 161 -2.41 11.53 -6.30
N GLY A 162 -2.47 10.94 -5.11
CA GLY A 162 -3.57 11.15 -4.16
C GLY A 162 -3.83 12.62 -3.82
N SER A 163 -2.80 13.47 -3.85
CA SER A 163 -2.91 14.90 -3.57
C SER A 163 -3.78 15.66 -4.58
N LEU A 164 -3.81 15.24 -5.84
CA LEU A 164 -4.64 15.86 -6.89
C LEU A 164 -5.96 15.12 -7.09
N TYR A 165 -5.93 13.79 -7.09
CA TYR A 165 -7.07 12.97 -7.53
C TYR A 165 -7.86 12.32 -6.39
N GLY A 166 -7.30 12.30 -5.17
CA GLY A 166 -7.87 11.60 -4.02
C GLY A 166 -7.28 10.21 -3.80
N GLU A 167 -7.56 9.69 -2.62
CA GLU A 167 -7.10 8.39 -2.15
C GLU A 167 -8.04 7.24 -2.57
N PRO A 168 -7.66 5.96 -2.42
CA PRO A 168 -8.52 4.84 -2.79
C PRO A 168 -9.94 4.94 -2.25
N ARG A 169 -10.13 5.42 -1.00
CA ARG A 169 -11.44 5.59 -0.37
C ARG A 169 -12.34 6.64 -1.06
N ASP A 170 -11.75 7.57 -1.81
CA ASP A 170 -12.47 8.64 -2.50
C ASP A 170 -12.84 8.20 -3.93
N LEU A 171 -12.04 7.32 -4.52
CA LEU A 171 -12.21 6.83 -5.89
C LEU A 171 -13.05 5.56 -5.97
N VAL A 172 -13.11 4.74 -4.90
CA VAL A 172 -13.96 3.56 -4.83
C VAL A 172 -15.42 3.99 -4.72
N LEU A 173 -16.23 3.63 -5.72
CA LEU A 173 -17.68 3.87 -5.78
C LEU A 173 -18.47 2.72 -5.16
N GLY A 174 -18.00 1.48 -5.34
CA GLY A 174 -18.63 0.29 -4.81
C GLY A 174 -17.70 -0.91 -4.83
N MET A 175 -18.11 -1.96 -4.18
CA MET A 175 -17.40 -3.24 -4.19
C MET A 175 -18.35 -4.41 -3.91
N ARG A 176 -17.95 -5.60 -4.34
CA ARG A 176 -18.56 -6.86 -3.97
C ARG A 176 -17.62 -7.59 -3.01
N VAL A 177 -18.18 -8.07 -1.91
CA VAL A 177 -17.42 -8.69 -0.82
C VAL A 177 -18.09 -10.00 -0.45
N VAL A 178 -17.30 -11.03 -0.20
CA VAL A 178 -17.73 -12.28 0.43
C VAL A 178 -17.44 -12.14 1.92
N ASP A 179 -18.48 -12.22 2.75
CA ASP A 179 -18.35 -12.17 4.21
C ASP A 179 -17.81 -13.51 4.77
N VAL A 180 -17.58 -13.57 6.08
CA VAL A 180 -17.00 -14.76 6.73
C VAL A 180 -17.86 -16.03 6.58
N SER A 181 -19.18 -15.89 6.42
CA SER A 181 -20.12 -17.01 6.23
C SER A 181 -20.17 -17.50 4.77
N GLY A 182 -19.50 -16.83 3.85
CA GLY A 182 -19.57 -17.11 2.43
C GLY A 182 -20.74 -16.43 1.72
N GLN A 183 -21.43 -15.46 2.33
CA GLN A 183 -22.46 -14.69 1.64
C GLN A 183 -21.83 -13.55 0.83
N MET A 184 -22.32 -13.35 -0.40
CA MET A 184 -21.90 -12.23 -1.23
C MET A 184 -22.73 -10.99 -0.92
N THR A 185 -22.05 -9.92 -0.56
CA THR A 185 -22.66 -8.63 -0.25
C THR A 185 -22.17 -7.55 -1.22
N ARG A 186 -22.97 -6.51 -1.42
CA ARG A 186 -22.60 -5.33 -2.22
C ARG A 186 -22.55 -4.11 -1.33
N ALA A 187 -21.45 -3.37 -1.40
CA ALA A 187 -21.23 -2.11 -0.70
C ALA A 187 -21.11 -0.96 -1.71
N GLY A 188 -22.11 -0.10 -1.82
CA GLY A 188 -22.17 0.95 -2.85
C GLY A 188 -22.58 0.44 -4.23
N GLY A 189 -22.23 1.15 -5.29
CA GLY A 189 -22.56 0.82 -6.69
C GLY A 189 -21.66 1.59 -7.67
N ALA A 190 -21.85 1.39 -8.97
CA ALA A 190 -21.08 2.08 -10.01
C ALA A 190 -21.55 3.54 -10.27
N VAL A 191 -22.27 4.15 -9.35
CA VAL A 191 -22.77 5.53 -9.50
C VAL A 191 -22.00 6.50 -8.60
N VAL A 192 -21.65 7.66 -9.13
CA VAL A 192 -20.85 8.70 -8.43
C VAL A 192 -21.57 9.28 -7.21
N LYS A 193 -22.90 9.32 -7.24
CA LYS A 193 -23.74 9.80 -6.12
C LYS A 193 -24.69 8.69 -5.69
N ASN A 194 -24.46 8.14 -4.51
CA ASN A 194 -25.39 7.22 -3.84
C ASN A 194 -25.73 7.81 -2.45
N SER A 195 -26.96 8.31 -2.32
CA SER A 195 -27.46 8.92 -1.09
C SER A 195 -28.16 7.90 -0.17
N SER A 196 -28.37 6.67 -0.63
CA SER A 196 -29.06 5.65 0.15
C SER A 196 -28.10 4.66 0.80
N GLY A 197 -28.22 4.50 2.11
CA GLY A 197 -27.46 3.52 2.89
C GLY A 197 -26.12 4.02 3.44
N TYR A 198 -25.53 3.20 4.30
CA TYR A 198 -24.21 3.47 4.87
C TYR A 198 -23.12 3.32 3.83
N ALA A 199 -22.08 4.15 3.94
CA ALA A 199 -20.92 4.10 3.05
C ALA A 199 -19.99 2.90 3.36
N MET A 200 -20.55 1.68 3.36
CA MET A 200 -19.87 0.44 3.72
C MET A 200 -18.57 0.20 2.92
N ARG A 201 -18.50 0.70 1.68
CA ARG A 201 -17.27 0.65 0.88
C ARG A 201 -16.07 1.29 1.60
N ARG A 202 -16.31 2.35 2.40
CA ARG A 202 -15.25 3.02 3.17
C ARG A 202 -14.77 2.18 4.35
N LEU A 203 -15.60 1.32 4.90
CA LEU A 203 -15.24 0.39 5.96
C LEU A 203 -14.36 -0.74 5.42
N TYR A 204 -14.69 -1.28 4.25
CA TYR A 204 -13.90 -2.33 3.62
C TYR A 204 -12.58 -1.81 3.04
N THR A 205 -12.51 -0.54 2.61
CA THR A 205 -11.28 0.08 2.13
C THR A 205 -10.31 0.27 3.31
N GLY A 206 -9.14 -0.36 3.23
CA GLY A 206 -8.16 -0.36 4.31
C GLY A 206 -8.36 -1.44 5.37
N SER A 207 -9.35 -2.34 5.21
CA SER A 207 -9.65 -3.40 6.19
C SER A 207 -8.68 -4.59 6.16
N LEU A 208 -7.71 -4.63 5.24
CA LEU A 208 -6.79 -5.75 5.01
C LEU A 208 -7.48 -7.11 4.82
N GLY A 209 -8.74 -7.13 4.37
CA GLY A 209 -9.51 -8.36 4.24
C GLY A 209 -9.95 -8.97 5.58
N ALA A 210 -9.86 -8.25 6.69
CA ALA A 210 -10.27 -8.72 8.01
C ALA A 210 -11.79 -8.69 8.23
N LEU A 211 -12.55 -8.07 7.32
CA LEU A 211 -14.01 -7.95 7.38
C LEU A 211 -14.73 -8.68 6.23
N GLY A 212 -13.98 -9.22 5.28
CA GLY A 212 -14.49 -9.93 4.12
C GLY A 212 -13.47 -9.99 2.98
N VAL A 213 -13.72 -10.84 2.01
CA VAL A 213 -12.90 -11.03 0.82
C VAL A 213 -13.46 -10.20 -0.32
N ILE A 214 -12.74 -9.17 -0.75
CA ILE A 214 -13.16 -8.28 -1.86
C ILE A 214 -12.98 -9.03 -3.18
N THR A 215 -14.04 -9.18 -3.96
CA THR A 215 -14.03 -9.89 -5.26
C THR A 215 -14.12 -8.96 -6.46
N GLU A 216 -14.78 -7.80 -6.32
CA GLU A 216 -14.93 -6.80 -7.37
C GLU A 216 -14.85 -5.40 -6.77
N VAL A 217 -14.34 -4.44 -7.54
CA VAL A 217 -14.30 -3.01 -7.14
C VAL A 217 -14.76 -2.15 -8.31
N SER A 218 -15.65 -1.21 -8.02
CA SER A 218 -16.07 -0.16 -8.94
C SER A 218 -15.35 1.14 -8.62
N PHE A 219 -14.76 1.78 -9.62
CA PHE A 219 -14.01 3.01 -9.48
C PHE A 219 -14.56 4.14 -10.33
N LYS A 220 -14.34 5.35 -9.83
CA LYS A 220 -14.37 6.57 -10.63
C LYS A 220 -13.02 6.71 -11.36
N LEU A 221 -13.10 6.93 -12.66
CA LEU A 221 -11.95 7.20 -13.53
C LEU A 221 -11.73 8.70 -13.70
N ALA A 222 -10.60 9.04 -14.33
CA ALA A 222 -10.28 10.38 -14.80
C ALA A 222 -9.86 10.31 -16.28
N PRO A 223 -10.01 11.41 -17.05
CA PRO A 223 -9.36 11.51 -18.34
C PRO A 223 -7.83 11.40 -18.20
N ALA A 224 -7.19 10.63 -19.07
CA ALA A 224 -5.74 10.61 -19.13
C ALA A 224 -5.22 11.97 -19.60
N PRO A 225 -4.12 12.49 -19.02
CA PRO A 225 -3.53 13.74 -19.43
C PRO A 225 -3.02 13.65 -20.88
N GLU A 226 -3.03 14.78 -21.60
CA GLU A 226 -2.44 14.87 -22.94
C GLU A 226 -0.91 14.79 -22.88
N SER A 227 -0.31 15.38 -21.83
CA SER A 227 1.11 15.31 -21.53
C SER A 227 1.40 15.37 -20.05
N GLU A 228 2.59 14.93 -19.71
CA GLU A 228 3.17 15.11 -18.38
C GLU A 228 4.60 15.67 -18.54
N ALA A 229 5.02 16.45 -17.56
CA ALA A 229 6.39 16.89 -17.41
C ALA A 229 6.79 16.84 -15.93
N THR A 230 8.07 16.66 -15.67
CA THR A 230 8.59 16.72 -14.30
C THR A 230 9.73 17.72 -14.25
N VAL A 231 9.61 18.70 -13.37
CA VAL A 231 10.71 19.59 -13.04
C VAL A 231 11.38 19.08 -11.79
N ILE A 232 12.68 18.78 -11.88
CA ILE A 232 13.52 18.32 -10.77
C ILE A 232 14.54 19.40 -10.46
N ALA A 233 14.77 19.66 -9.18
CA ALA A 233 15.80 20.57 -8.69
C ALA A 233 16.53 19.97 -7.49
N ALA A 234 17.85 20.17 -7.43
CA ALA A 234 18.64 19.86 -6.26
C ALA A 234 18.59 21.04 -5.28
N CYS A 235 18.45 20.72 -4.01
CA CYS A 235 18.31 21.71 -2.92
C CYS A 235 19.32 21.42 -1.84
N PRO A 236 20.27 22.33 -1.56
CA PRO A 236 21.22 22.21 -0.47
C PRO A 236 20.57 22.18 0.92
N THR A 237 19.37 22.73 1.06
CA THR A 237 18.66 22.81 2.35
C THR A 237 17.20 22.37 2.24
N MET A 238 16.66 21.84 3.33
CA MET A 238 15.23 21.47 3.40
C MET A 238 14.31 22.69 3.29
N GLN A 239 14.75 23.88 3.72
CA GLN A 239 13.97 25.10 3.54
C GLN A 239 13.70 25.38 2.06
N GLN A 240 14.71 25.24 1.20
CA GLN A 240 14.56 25.41 -0.25
C GLN A 240 13.60 24.38 -0.84
N VAL A 241 13.63 23.14 -0.37
CA VAL A 241 12.66 22.11 -0.78
C VAL A 241 11.23 22.58 -0.52
N TRP A 242 10.94 23.10 0.67
CA TRP A 242 9.60 23.56 1.05
C TRP A 242 9.20 24.85 0.33
N ASP A 243 10.14 25.76 0.10
CA ASP A 243 9.88 26.98 -0.68
C ASP A 243 9.46 26.63 -2.11
N ILE A 244 10.12 25.64 -2.73
CA ILE A 244 9.77 25.15 -4.06
C ILE A 244 8.41 24.42 -4.04
N ALA A 245 8.19 23.54 -3.08
CA ALA A 245 6.91 22.83 -2.93
C ALA A 245 5.74 23.82 -2.76
N THR A 246 5.93 24.87 -1.97
CA THR A 246 4.95 25.93 -1.76
C THR A 246 4.68 26.68 -3.06
N ARG A 247 5.73 27.10 -3.80
CA ARG A 247 5.57 27.75 -5.11
C ARG A 247 4.86 26.86 -6.12
N ALA A 248 5.22 25.58 -6.17
CA ALA A 248 4.55 24.60 -7.03
C ALA A 248 3.05 24.50 -6.73
N SER A 249 2.67 24.54 -5.46
CA SER A 249 1.26 24.50 -5.03
C SER A 249 0.47 25.77 -5.42
N GLN A 250 1.15 26.87 -5.70
CA GLN A 250 0.56 28.15 -6.12
C GLN A 250 0.43 28.30 -7.64
N LEU A 251 0.93 27.36 -8.43
CA LEU A 251 0.79 27.37 -9.87
C LEU A 251 -0.69 27.32 -10.29
N ALA A 252 -1.02 28.00 -11.38
CA ALA A 252 -2.36 27.93 -11.98
C ALA A 252 -2.71 26.49 -12.40
N THR A 253 -1.73 25.73 -12.89
CA THR A 253 -1.83 24.29 -13.12
C THR A 253 -1.36 23.58 -11.86
N ARG A 254 -2.30 23.04 -11.08
CA ARG A 254 -1.96 22.28 -9.86
C ARG A 254 -1.09 21.08 -10.21
N PRO A 255 0.04 20.86 -9.51
CA PRO A 255 0.87 19.70 -9.75
C PRO A 255 0.12 18.40 -9.37
N ALA A 256 0.36 17.35 -10.15
CA ALA A 256 -0.19 16.03 -9.85
C ALA A 256 0.49 15.40 -8.63
N SER A 257 1.78 15.72 -8.42
CA SER A 257 2.55 15.27 -7.25
C SER A 257 3.72 16.23 -7.01
N VAL A 258 4.09 16.41 -5.76
CA VAL A 258 5.32 17.10 -5.35
C VAL A 258 6.08 16.21 -4.38
N ALA A 259 7.16 15.62 -4.83
CA ALA A 259 8.01 14.74 -4.03
C ALA A 259 9.29 15.47 -3.59
N ALA A 260 9.67 15.27 -2.34
CA ALA A 260 11.02 15.54 -1.85
C ALA A 260 11.70 14.22 -1.50
N LEU A 261 12.97 14.05 -1.86
CA LEU A 261 13.67 12.79 -1.64
C LEU A 261 15.18 12.99 -1.44
N SER A 262 15.83 12.04 -0.76
CA SER A 262 17.29 12.03 -0.69
C SER A 262 17.89 11.73 -2.05
N ALA A 263 19.03 12.34 -2.37
CA ALA A 263 19.74 12.12 -3.63
C ALA A 263 20.11 10.63 -3.88
N THR A 264 20.20 9.86 -2.81
CA THR A 264 20.49 8.41 -2.83
C THR A 264 19.24 7.52 -2.82
N ALA A 265 18.03 8.10 -2.79
CA ALA A 265 16.77 7.34 -2.68
C ALA A 265 16.53 6.39 -3.87
N LEU A 266 16.86 6.85 -5.07
CA LEU A 266 16.59 6.14 -6.31
C LEU A 266 17.88 5.94 -7.11
N PRO A 267 18.18 4.71 -7.58
CA PRO A 267 19.35 4.45 -8.43
C PRO A 267 19.36 5.27 -9.73
N GLU A 268 18.20 5.62 -10.24
CA GLU A 268 18.02 6.41 -11.46
C GLU A 268 18.55 7.84 -11.32
N LEU A 269 18.55 8.41 -10.13
CA LEU A 269 19.04 9.77 -9.88
C LEU A 269 20.51 9.92 -10.27
N ALA A 270 21.33 8.90 -10.03
CA ALA A 270 22.73 8.88 -10.44
C ALA A 270 22.93 8.97 -11.97
N ARG A 271 21.89 8.62 -12.76
CA ARG A 271 21.91 8.73 -14.23
C ARG A 271 21.43 10.09 -14.72
N LEU A 272 20.66 10.79 -13.92
CA LEU A 272 20.12 12.11 -14.26
C LEU A 272 21.09 13.25 -13.94
N GLY A 273 22.04 13.04 -13.01
CA GLY A 273 23.04 14.05 -12.66
C GLY A 273 23.96 13.57 -11.54
N SER A 274 24.99 14.38 -11.27
CA SER A 274 25.87 14.17 -10.11
C SER A 274 25.34 15.00 -8.96
N TYR A 275 24.66 14.35 -8.01
CA TYR A 275 24.14 14.97 -6.80
C TYR A 275 25.02 14.59 -5.61
N ARG A 276 25.15 15.47 -4.64
CA ARG A 276 25.82 15.18 -3.38
C ARG A 276 24.92 14.31 -2.50
N GLU A 277 25.49 13.43 -1.70
CA GLU A 277 24.74 12.51 -0.85
C GLU A 277 23.87 13.26 0.22
N ASP A 278 24.32 14.46 0.63
CA ASP A 278 23.63 15.32 1.59
C ASP A 278 22.55 16.21 0.97
N GLU A 279 22.45 16.25 -0.36
CA GLU A 279 21.43 17.03 -1.06
C GLU A 279 20.05 16.36 -0.97
N ALA A 280 19.02 17.21 -0.95
CA ALA A 280 17.65 16.82 -1.17
C ALA A 280 17.23 17.23 -2.58
N LEU A 281 16.45 16.38 -3.22
CA LEU A 281 15.83 16.70 -4.51
C LEU A 281 14.36 17.01 -4.31
N VAL A 282 13.84 17.96 -5.06
CA VAL A 282 12.42 18.18 -5.22
C VAL A 282 12.01 17.87 -6.64
N ALA A 283 10.96 17.07 -6.82
CA ALA A 283 10.40 16.72 -8.11
C ALA A 283 8.93 17.13 -8.17
N VAL A 284 8.57 17.96 -9.13
CA VAL A 284 7.22 18.47 -9.34
C VAL A 284 6.65 17.83 -10.60
N ARG A 285 5.62 16.99 -10.44
CA ARG A 285 4.90 16.37 -11.56
C ARG A 285 3.78 17.26 -12.05
N LEU A 286 3.87 17.69 -13.28
CA LEU A 286 2.85 18.46 -14.00
C LEU A 286 2.11 17.52 -14.95
N SER A 287 0.78 17.61 -15.00
CA SER A 287 -0.07 16.68 -15.74
C SER A 287 -1.30 17.43 -16.26
N GLY A 288 -1.64 17.30 -17.54
CA GLY A 288 -2.79 17.97 -18.12
C GLY A 288 -2.72 18.16 -19.63
N VAL A 289 -3.30 19.27 -20.13
CA VAL A 289 -3.22 19.62 -21.54
C VAL A 289 -1.85 20.19 -21.89
N ASN A 290 -1.36 19.92 -23.08
CA ASN A 290 0.00 20.26 -23.53
C ASN A 290 0.42 21.70 -23.21
N ALA A 291 -0.40 22.70 -23.58
CA ALA A 291 -0.07 24.09 -23.37
C ALA A 291 0.03 24.49 -21.89
N ALA A 292 -0.80 23.92 -21.03
CA ALA A 292 -0.79 24.20 -19.60
C ALA A 292 0.44 23.59 -18.93
N VAL A 293 0.79 22.36 -19.30
CA VAL A 293 1.98 21.65 -18.78
C VAL A 293 3.25 22.39 -19.19
N ALA A 294 3.40 22.75 -20.47
CA ALA A 294 4.56 23.49 -20.98
C ALA A 294 4.73 24.84 -20.27
N ARG A 295 3.63 25.59 -20.08
CA ARG A 295 3.65 26.88 -19.38
C ARG A 295 4.06 26.71 -17.92
N ALA A 296 3.46 25.74 -17.20
CA ALA A 296 3.76 25.49 -15.79
C ALA A 296 5.21 25.07 -15.58
N ALA A 297 5.77 24.24 -16.47
CA ALA A 297 7.18 23.86 -16.45
C ALA A 297 8.08 25.09 -16.62
N ALA A 298 7.83 25.94 -17.62
CA ALA A 298 8.59 27.15 -17.85
C ALA A 298 8.46 28.17 -16.70
N ASP A 299 7.31 28.24 -16.04
CA ASP A 299 7.09 29.13 -14.88
C ASP A 299 7.92 28.64 -13.69
N LEU A 300 8.00 27.33 -13.46
CA LEU A 300 8.87 26.73 -12.42
C LEU A 300 10.34 26.96 -12.76
N GLU A 301 10.81 26.64 -13.95
CA GLU A 301 12.21 26.81 -14.37
C GLU A 301 12.71 28.24 -14.15
N ARG A 302 11.86 29.23 -14.39
CA ARG A 302 12.19 30.64 -14.14
C ARG A 302 12.20 31.01 -12.66
N ALA A 303 11.39 30.36 -11.84
CA ALA A 303 11.25 30.68 -10.43
C ALA A 303 12.29 29.95 -9.55
N LEU A 304 12.74 28.77 -9.94
CA LEU A 304 13.62 27.91 -9.12
C LEU A 304 15.00 28.52 -8.81
N PRO A 305 15.72 29.18 -9.74
CA PRO A 305 17.02 29.80 -9.45
C PRO A 305 16.93 30.84 -8.33
N THR A 306 15.80 31.58 -8.24
CA THR A 306 15.60 32.57 -7.17
C THR A 306 15.37 31.94 -5.78
N SER A 307 15.12 30.62 -5.73
CA SER A 307 14.99 29.83 -4.50
C SER A 307 16.32 29.19 -4.08
N GLY A 308 17.41 29.46 -4.81
CA GLY A 308 18.74 28.86 -4.52
C GLY A 308 18.83 27.37 -4.91
N ALA A 309 17.93 26.91 -5.76
CA ALA A 309 17.99 25.54 -6.28
C ALA A 309 19.10 25.42 -7.34
N ASP A 310 19.79 24.30 -7.29
CA ASP A 310 20.84 23.93 -8.24
C ASP A 310 20.36 22.77 -9.13
N HIS A 311 21.09 22.51 -10.24
CA HIS A 311 20.86 21.38 -11.13
C HIS A 311 19.37 21.18 -11.53
N ILE A 312 18.77 22.25 -12.07
CA ILE A 312 17.37 22.21 -12.51
C ILE A 312 17.29 21.49 -13.86
N MET A 313 16.39 20.50 -13.93
CA MET A 313 16.10 19.79 -15.18
C MET A 313 14.62 19.54 -15.35
N THR A 314 14.20 19.48 -16.61
CA THR A 314 12.82 19.13 -16.97
C THR A 314 12.82 17.84 -17.77
N LEU A 315 12.02 16.88 -17.33
CA LEU A 315 11.79 15.60 -17.99
C LEU A 315 10.56 15.73 -18.89
N ASP A 316 10.66 15.16 -20.08
CA ASP A 316 9.53 14.99 -20.99
C ASP A 316 8.55 13.91 -20.49
N THR A 317 7.48 13.66 -21.22
CA THR A 317 6.42 12.70 -20.84
C THR A 317 6.97 11.29 -20.63
N ALA A 318 7.88 10.80 -21.48
CA ALA A 318 8.41 9.45 -21.37
C ALA A 318 9.36 9.31 -20.19
N ALA A 319 10.29 10.26 -20.02
CA ALA A 319 11.19 10.30 -18.89
C ALA A 319 10.45 10.53 -17.56
N THR A 320 9.39 11.37 -17.57
CA THR A 320 8.47 11.56 -16.43
C THR A 320 7.84 10.25 -16.00
N ALA A 321 7.29 9.48 -16.94
CA ALA A 321 6.65 8.20 -16.62
C ALA A 321 7.65 7.23 -15.96
N HIS A 322 8.87 7.13 -16.50
CA HIS A 322 9.92 6.28 -15.95
C HIS A 322 10.37 6.73 -14.56
N PHE A 323 10.61 8.02 -14.37
CA PHE A 323 11.01 8.59 -13.08
C PHE A 323 9.96 8.31 -11.98
N TRP A 324 8.68 8.60 -12.26
CA TRP A 324 7.63 8.37 -11.27
C TRP A 324 7.33 6.90 -11.01
N ALA A 325 7.60 6.01 -11.96
CA ALA A 325 7.55 4.58 -11.68
C ALA A 325 8.56 4.21 -10.58
N SER A 326 9.80 4.72 -10.66
CA SER A 326 10.83 4.48 -9.63
C SER A 326 10.49 5.17 -8.30
N VAL A 327 9.96 6.40 -8.32
CA VAL A 327 9.48 7.09 -7.12
C VAL A 327 8.38 6.30 -6.43
N ASN A 328 7.40 5.83 -7.20
CA ASN A 328 6.28 5.04 -6.66
C ASN A 328 6.73 3.68 -6.13
N ASP A 329 7.79 3.10 -6.68
CA ASP A 329 8.35 1.82 -6.22
C ASP A 329 9.28 1.98 -5.00
N PHE A 330 9.62 3.22 -4.58
CA PHE A 330 10.42 3.46 -3.39
C PHE A 330 9.90 2.71 -2.15
N PRO A 331 8.57 2.63 -1.88
CA PRO A 331 8.03 1.86 -0.78
C PRO A 331 8.08 0.32 -0.98
N ALA A 332 8.75 -0.21 -1.99
CA ALA A 332 8.92 -1.66 -2.15
C ALA A 332 10.20 -2.15 -1.46
N LEU A 333 10.06 -3.17 -0.61
CA LEU A 333 11.20 -3.81 0.05
C LEU A 333 12.09 -4.55 -0.95
N ARG A 334 13.40 -4.48 -0.73
CA ARG A 334 14.38 -5.31 -1.44
C ARG A 334 14.59 -6.60 -0.65
N ALA A 335 14.29 -7.75 -1.27
CA ALA A 335 14.45 -9.05 -0.62
C ALA A 335 15.91 -9.30 -0.15
N GLY A 336 16.05 -9.86 1.04
CA GLY A 336 17.33 -10.39 1.56
C GLY A 336 18.23 -9.41 2.32
N LYS A 337 17.76 -8.20 2.65
CA LYS A 337 18.52 -7.21 3.43
C LYS A 337 17.87 -6.90 4.77
N ARG A 338 18.68 -6.48 5.74
CA ARG A 338 18.22 -5.87 7.00
C ARG A 338 17.69 -4.48 6.67
N GLU A 339 16.42 -4.40 6.36
CA GLU A 339 15.76 -3.19 5.87
C GLU A 339 14.39 -3.06 6.52
N ALA A 340 14.06 -1.84 6.92
CA ALA A 340 12.74 -1.48 7.41
C ALA A 340 12.22 -0.25 6.67
N LEU A 341 10.97 -0.30 6.23
CA LEU A 341 10.28 0.83 5.64
C LEU A 341 9.22 1.34 6.61
N VAL A 342 9.39 2.58 7.02
CA VAL A 342 8.51 3.28 7.95
C VAL A 342 7.77 4.40 7.21
N ARG A 343 6.46 4.48 7.39
CA ARG A 343 5.66 5.64 6.98
C ARG A 343 5.33 6.46 8.22
N ILE A 344 5.67 7.75 8.17
CA ILE A 344 5.36 8.73 9.21
C ILE A 344 4.34 9.70 8.60
N SER A 345 3.12 9.74 9.13
CA SER A 345 2.09 10.69 8.70
C SER A 345 2.17 11.92 9.58
N THR A 346 2.52 13.05 8.97
CA THR A 346 2.68 14.34 9.66
C THR A 346 1.85 15.42 8.99
N LEU A 347 1.83 16.61 9.58
CA LEU A 347 1.45 17.82 8.85
C LEU A 347 2.62 18.24 7.93
N PRO A 348 2.40 18.91 6.81
CA PRO A 348 3.49 19.41 5.97
C PRO A 348 4.54 20.22 6.73
N SER A 349 4.13 21.04 7.71
CA SER A 349 5.02 21.80 8.59
C SER A 349 5.88 20.95 9.55
N GLU A 350 5.48 19.72 9.81
CA GLU A 350 6.16 18.78 10.70
C GLU A 350 7.07 17.79 9.97
N THR A 351 7.09 17.82 8.63
CA THR A 351 7.86 16.85 7.84
C THR A 351 9.36 17.01 8.04
N THR A 352 9.89 18.25 8.12
CA THR A 352 11.31 18.49 8.43
C THR A 352 11.68 18.00 9.82
N PRO A 353 10.98 18.35 10.91
CA PRO A 353 11.23 17.76 12.22
C PRO A 353 11.19 16.23 12.25
N ALA A 354 10.30 15.61 11.47
CA ALA A 354 10.23 14.16 11.38
C ALA A 354 11.44 13.55 10.66
N LEU A 355 11.89 14.20 9.60
CA LEU A 355 13.08 13.78 8.86
C LEU A 355 14.36 13.99 9.70
N ASP A 356 14.47 15.09 10.41
CA ASP A 356 15.63 15.36 11.26
C ASP A 356 15.73 14.31 12.38
N LEU A 357 14.63 13.99 13.06
CA LEU A 357 14.63 12.90 14.03
C LEU A 357 14.97 11.54 13.38
N ALA A 358 14.47 11.27 12.17
CA ALA A 358 14.81 10.04 11.47
C ALA A 358 16.30 9.97 11.11
N ARG A 359 16.95 11.11 10.77
CA ARG A 359 18.40 11.20 10.52
C ARG A 359 19.21 10.98 11.79
N ASP A 360 18.82 11.64 12.91
CA ASP A 360 19.48 11.48 14.20
C ASP A 360 19.43 10.01 14.66
N LEU A 361 18.28 9.36 14.54
CA LEU A 361 18.11 7.95 14.88
C LEU A 361 18.91 7.04 13.95
N ALA A 362 18.97 7.35 12.66
CA ALA A 362 19.79 6.61 11.72
C ALA A 362 21.28 6.69 12.09
N GLN A 363 21.77 7.88 12.43
CA GLN A 363 23.14 8.07 12.89
C GLN A 363 23.39 7.36 14.23
N GLN A 364 22.47 7.47 15.18
CA GLN A 364 22.59 6.84 16.51
C GLN A 364 22.69 5.31 16.44
N TYR A 365 21.99 4.68 15.50
CA TYR A 365 21.92 3.23 15.39
C TYR A 365 22.67 2.66 14.18
N ASP A 366 23.50 3.46 13.52
CA ASP A 366 24.33 3.07 12.37
C ASP A 366 23.47 2.48 11.21
N PHE A 367 22.32 3.10 10.96
CA PHE A 367 21.50 2.85 9.79
C PHE A 367 21.89 3.79 8.65
N THR A 368 21.85 3.28 7.41
CA THR A 368 21.71 4.14 6.24
C THR A 368 20.25 4.50 6.06
N LEU A 369 19.97 5.79 5.86
CA LEU A 369 18.64 6.33 5.66
C LEU A 369 18.46 6.83 4.23
N ASN A 370 17.49 6.25 3.52
CA ASN A 370 16.92 6.84 2.33
C ASN A 370 15.49 7.27 2.63
N TRP A 371 15.07 8.39 2.07
CA TRP A 371 13.75 8.93 2.38
C TRP A 371 13.06 9.53 1.16
N LEU A 372 11.74 9.52 1.19
CA LEU A 372 10.82 10.15 0.23
C LEU A 372 9.72 10.81 1.03
N ALA A 373 9.37 12.05 0.70
CA ALA A 373 8.25 12.76 1.28
C ALA A 373 7.28 13.25 0.21
N ASP A 374 5.99 13.11 0.46
CA ASP A 374 4.97 13.87 -0.25
C ASP A 374 4.87 15.26 0.38
N ALA A 375 5.37 16.25 -0.31
CA ALA A 375 5.41 17.63 0.19
C ALA A 375 4.03 18.29 0.28
N GLN A 376 3.00 17.70 -0.34
CA GLN A 376 1.63 18.24 -0.32
C GLN A 376 0.83 17.71 0.88
N THR A 377 1.10 16.49 1.33
CA THR A 377 0.36 15.83 2.43
C THR A 377 1.13 15.74 3.72
N GLY A 378 2.46 15.88 3.71
CA GLY A 378 3.32 15.67 4.87
C GLY A 378 3.59 14.20 5.17
N THR A 379 3.33 13.29 4.23
CA THR A 379 3.66 11.88 4.41
C THR A 379 5.15 11.65 4.11
N LEU A 380 5.87 11.08 5.07
CA LEU A 380 7.30 10.74 4.95
C LEU A 380 7.45 9.22 4.96
N TRP A 381 8.12 8.67 3.96
CA TRP A 381 8.60 7.30 3.93
C TRP A 381 10.10 7.30 4.23
N ALA A 382 10.49 6.64 5.31
CA ALA A 382 11.86 6.48 5.75
C ALA A 382 12.27 5.02 5.62
N ARG A 383 13.31 4.76 4.87
CA ARG A 383 13.90 3.44 4.65
C ARG A 383 15.20 3.36 5.42
N PHE A 384 15.19 2.60 6.51
CA PHE A 384 16.35 2.29 7.34
C PHE A 384 16.92 0.96 6.91
N TRP A 385 18.20 0.92 6.59
CA TRP A 385 18.86 -0.34 6.28
C TRP A 385 20.27 -0.38 6.87
N ALA A 386 20.72 -1.56 7.25
CA ALA A 386 22.03 -1.78 7.81
C ALA A 386 22.89 -2.55 6.81
N PRO A 387 24.07 -2.01 6.41
CA PRO A 387 25.06 -2.78 5.67
C PRO A 387 25.48 -4.02 6.46
N ASP A 388 25.74 -5.15 5.77
CA ASP A 388 26.12 -6.41 6.42
C ASP A 388 27.37 -6.34 7.29
N ALA A 389 28.21 -5.30 7.11
CA ALA A 389 29.49 -5.10 7.78
C ALA A 389 29.44 -4.25 9.06
N THR A 390 28.37 -3.47 9.31
CA THR A 390 28.40 -2.40 10.31
C THR A 390 27.57 -2.66 11.57
N LEU A 391 26.43 -3.29 11.47
CA LEU A 391 25.73 -3.73 12.67
C LEU A 391 26.30 -5.07 13.12
N SER A 392 27.08 -5.01 14.19
CA SER A 392 27.68 -6.19 14.80
C SER A 392 26.71 -7.37 14.81
N ALA A 393 26.85 -8.20 13.82
CA ALA A 393 26.58 -9.63 13.72
C ALA A 393 25.25 -10.22 14.24
N SER A 394 24.33 -9.51 14.91
CA SER A 394 23.12 -10.16 15.39
C SER A 394 21.83 -9.51 14.90
N ASN A 395 20.90 -10.35 14.46
CA ASN A 395 19.53 -9.95 14.16
C ASN A 395 18.85 -9.27 15.36
N ALA A 396 19.27 -9.60 16.60
CA ALA A 396 18.78 -8.97 17.82
C ALA A 396 19.16 -7.49 17.93
N ALA A 397 20.38 -7.09 17.52
CA ALA A 397 20.80 -5.70 17.54
C ALA A 397 19.98 -4.85 16.54
N PHE A 398 19.77 -5.36 15.31
CA PHE A 398 18.92 -4.70 14.33
C PHE A 398 17.47 -4.56 14.85
N SER A 399 16.90 -5.62 15.42
CA SER A 399 15.56 -5.59 15.99
C SER A 399 15.44 -4.58 17.13
N GLY A 400 16.40 -4.54 18.05
CA GLY A 400 16.42 -3.59 19.16
C GLY A 400 16.53 -2.13 18.69
N ALA A 401 17.42 -1.86 17.73
CA ALA A 401 17.58 -0.53 17.13
C ALA A 401 16.32 -0.09 16.37
N LEU A 402 15.70 -0.97 15.61
CA LEU A 402 14.45 -0.71 14.90
C LEU A 402 13.30 -0.43 15.89
N HIS A 403 13.19 -1.23 16.95
CA HIS A 403 12.20 -1.00 18.01
C HIS A 403 12.37 0.39 18.66
N ALA A 404 13.58 0.75 19.04
CA ALA A 404 13.87 2.06 19.64
C ALA A 404 13.60 3.22 18.67
N THR A 405 13.91 3.04 17.38
CA THR A 405 13.61 4.01 16.31
C THR A 405 12.11 4.21 16.18
N LEU A 406 11.33 3.13 16.05
CA LEU A 406 9.88 3.21 15.95
C LEU A 406 9.24 3.81 17.21
N ALA A 407 9.69 3.43 18.40
CA ALA A 407 9.18 3.98 19.65
C ALA A 407 9.41 5.50 19.75
N SER A 408 10.58 5.98 19.31
CA SER A 408 10.92 7.41 19.31
C SER A 408 10.07 8.19 18.31
N LEU A 409 9.90 7.68 17.10
CA LEU A 409 9.07 8.28 16.06
C LEU A 409 7.59 8.28 16.46
N THR A 410 7.07 7.15 16.95
CA THR A 410 5.66 6.99 17.34
C THR A 410 5.27 7.88 18.52
N ARG A 411 6.20 8.16 19.46
CA ARG A 411 5.94 9.06 20.59
C ARG A 411 5.59 10.48 20.13
N ARG A 412 6.19 10.94 19.05
CA ARG A 412 5.95 12.29 18.51
C ARG A 412 4.90 12.29 17.40
N TRP A 413 4.89 11.26 16.55
CA TRP A 413 3.92 11.07 15.48
C TRP A 413 3.21 9.72 15.64
N PRO A 414 2.10 9.67 16.36
CA PRO A 414 1.40 8.43 16.71
C PRO A 414 1.01 7.56 15.51
N GLN A 415 0.82 8.15 14.33
CA GLN A 415 0.49 7.47 13.09
C GLN A 415 1.74 7.01 12.30
N THR A 416 2.80 6.64 13.01
CA THR A 416 4.00 6.01 12.44
C THR A 416 3.73 4.53 12.20
N VAL A 417 3.81 4.06 10.95
CA VAL A 417 3.49 2.67 10.57
C VAL A 417 4.70 2.00 9.97
N LEU A 418 5.05 0.81 10.45
CA LEU A 418 6.04 -0.06 9.83
C LEU A 418 5.38 -0.77 8.63
N LEU A 419 5.64 -0.29 7.41
CA LEU A 419 5.03 -0.82 6.20
C LEU A 419 5.61 -2.16 5.78
N ALA A 420 6.90 -2.35 6.01
CA ALA A 420 7.60 -3.57 5.65
C ALA A 420 8.90 -3.73 6.46
N CYS A 421 9.18 -4.96 6.82
CA CYS A 421 10.40 -5.40 7.49
C CYS A 421 10.47 -6.94 7.37
N PRO A 422 11.66 -7.57 7.33
CA PRO A 422 11.76 -9.02 7.38
C PRO A 422 11.05 -9.60 8.62
N ASP A 423 10.36 -10.71 8.45
CA ASP A 423 9.43 -11.27 9.45
C ASP A 423 10.08 -11.56 10.80
N MET A 424 11.36 -11.97 10.79
CA MET A 424 12.12 -12.29 11.99
C MET A 424 12.30 -11.12 12.98
N TYR A 425 12.01 -9.89 12.56
CA TYR A 425 12.19 -8.69 13.40
C TYR A 425 10.89 -8.10 13.94
N THR A 426 9.74 -8.71 13.66
CA THR A 426 8.42 -8.07 13.88
C THR A 426 7.64 -8.58 15.08
N ALA A 427 8.16 -9.53 15.86
CA ALA A 427 7.41 -10.19 16.94
C ALA A 427 6.86 -9.20 17.99
N ASP A 428 7.70 -8.24 18.43
CA ASP A 428 7.38 -7.34 19.54
C ASP A 428 7.33 -5.85 19.12
N ILE A 429 7.28 -5.58 17.81
CA ILE A 429 7.28 -4.22 17.27
C ILE A 429 5.84 -3.70 17.11
N PRO A 430 5.52 -2.48 17.58
CA PRO A 430 4.22 -1.84 17.31
C PRO A 430 4.11 -1.41 15.86
N ILE A 431 3.72 -2.33 14.97
CA ILE A 431 3.71 -2.13 13.51
C ILE A 431 2.79 -0.97 13.11
N TRP A 432 1.66 -0.80 13.80
CA TRP A 432 0.63 0.19 13.47
C TRP A 432 0.79 1.54 14.19
N GLY A 433 1.91 1.76 14.88
CA GLY A 433 2.13 2.95 15.70
C GLY A 433 1.41 2.90 17.04
N ALA A 434 1.00 4.06 17.55
CA ALA A 434 0.26 4.14 18.80
C ALA A 434 -1.18 3.62 18.62
N GLU A 435 -1.72 3.02 19.67
CA GLU A 435 -3.14 2.65 19.69
C GLU A 435 -4.02 3.90 19.57
N THR A 436 -5.09 3.76 18.81
CA THR A 436 -6.06 4.83 18.59
C THR A 436 -7.26 4.70 19.53
N ASP A 437 -7.90 5.82 19.87
CA ASP A 437 -9.17 5.85 20.62
C ASP A 437 -10.29 5.11 19.87
N ALA A 438 -10.14 4.87 18.55
CA ALA A 438 -11.09 4.08 17.77
C ALA A 438 -10.93 2.55 17.96
N LEU A 439 -9.88 2.07 18.65
CA LEU A 439 -9.63 0.63 18.81
C LEU A 439 -10.78 -0.15 19.45
N PRO A 440 -11.48 0.35 20.48
CA PRO A 440 -12.69 -0.33 21.00
C PRO A 440 -13.77 -0.52 19.94
N LEU A 441 -14.06 0.51 19.14
CA LEU A 441 -15.02 0.43 18.03
C LEU A 441 -14.55 -0.56 16.95
N MET A 442 -13.25 -0.58 16.64
CA MET A 442 -12.68 -1.56 15.69
C MET A 442 -12.90 -3.00 16.19
N ARG A 443 -12.73 -3.26 17.50
CA ARG A 443 -13.00 -4.57 18.12
C ARG A 443 -14.47 -4.97 17.99
N GLU A 444 -15.39 -4.06 18.26
CA GLU A 444 -16.83 -4.31 18.12
C GLU A 444 -17.22 -4.63 16.67
N ILE A 445 -16.71 -3.86 15.70
CA ILE A 445 -16.92 -4.12 14.27
C ILE A 445 -16.36 -5.51 13.90
N LYS A 446 -15.12 -5.82 14.29
CA LYS A 446 -14.51 -7.12 14.01
C LYS A 446 -15.33 -8.25 14.61
N GLN A 447 -15.75 -8.14 15.88
CA GLN A 447 -16.56 -9.14 16.57
C GLN A 447 -17.92 -9.35 15.88
N ARG A 448 -18.50 -8.29 15.28
CA ARG A 448 -19.78 -8.41 14.57
C ARG A 448 -19.64 -9.04 13.19
N TYR A 449 -18.54 -8.74 12.47
CA TYR A 449 -18.33 -9.22 11.10
C TYR A 449 -17.64 -10.60 11.04
N ASP A 450 -16.82 -10.90 12.02
CA ASP A 450 -16.02 -12.12 12.09
C ASP A 450 -15.83 -12.53 13.56
N PRO A 451 -16.92 -13.00 14.20
CA PRO A 451 -16.90 -13.36 15.64
C PRO A 451 -15.92 -14.48 15.98
N ASP A 452 -15.59 -15.30 15.00
CA ASP A 452 -14.68 -16.44 15.16
C ASP A 452 -13.23 -16.12 14.78
N HIS A 453 -12.94 -14.87 14.42
CA HIS A 453 -11.60 -14.40 14.03
C HIS A 453 -10.96 -15.30 12.94
N LEU A 454 -11.73 -15.62 11.90
CA LEU A 454 -11.27 -16.46 10.79
C LEU A 454 -10.63 -15.62 9.66
N LEU A 455 -11.05 -14.37 9.46
CA LEU A 455 -10.56 -13.52 8.39
C LEU A 455 -9.31 -12.74 8.82
N ASN A 456 -8.17 -13.12 8.27
CA ASN A 456 -6.88 -12.44 8.45
C ASN A 456 -6.52 -12.17 9.93
N PRO A 457 -6.63 -13.18 10.82
CA PRO A 457 -6.57 -13.01 12.27
C PRO A 457 -5.24 -12.43 12.75
N GLY A 458 -5.31 -11.46 13.64
CA GLY A 458 -4.14 -10.88 14.30
C GLY A 458 -3.36 -9.87 13.46
N ARG A 459 -3.79 -9.50 12.26
CA ARG A 459 -3.00 -8.65 11.35
C ARG A 459 -3.20 -7.15 11.55
N LEU A 460 -4.33 -6.74 12.08
CA LEU A 460 -4.65 -5.33 12.29
C LEU A 460 -4.08 -4.79 13.62
N MET A 461 -4.26 -3.48 13.85
CA MET A 461 -4.00 -2.84 15.13
C MET A 461 -4.75 -3.57 16.25
N GLY A 462 -4.10 -3.72 17.41
CA GLY A 462 -4.68 -4.46 18.54
C GLY A 462 -4.82 -5.96 18.29
N ARG A 463 -4.10 -6.52 17.31
CA ARG A 463 -4.15 -7.95 16.92
C ARG A 463 -5.56 -8.42 16.51
N LEU A 464 -6.31 -7.55 15.85
CA LEU A 464 -7.64 -7.87 15.29
C LEU A 464 -7.55 -8.71 14.02
#